data_41850b025129b1fd0dcf5f5c465b2b37
#
_entry.id   41850b025129b1fd0dcf5f5c465b2b37
#
_cell.length_a   1.000
_cell.length_b   1.000
_cell.length_c   1.000
_cell.angle_alpha   90.00
_cell.angle_beta   90.00
_cell.angle_gamma   90.00
#
_symmetry.space_group_name_H-M   'P 1'
#
loop_
_entity.id
_entity.type
_entity.pdbx_description
1 polymer ?
#
loop_
_entity_poly.entity_id
_entity_poly.type
_entity_poly.pdbx_seq_one_letter_code
_entity_poly.pdbx_strand_id
1 'polypeptide(L)'
;GENDGDLGTVGQDYYNKLKSIVDSLVDKHGISQCFVVSIGNKNTDEDTIYDNIIDAQIALCQDSDKCTLVSTQFATMKERGMMYDVYHYVQEAYNIVGKEAGQNAGCWVNTGKEPKIWNYKEGCMYLP
;
A
#
# COMPACT_ATOMS: atom_id res chain seq x y z
N GLY A 1 -0.09 -6.66 -6.08
CA GLY A 1 -0.27 -7.40 -4.81
C GLY A 1 -1.48 -8.30 -4.83
N GLU A 2 -2.56 -7.91 -5.50
CA GLU A 2 -3.83 -8.67 -5.52
C GLU A 2 -3.66 -10.07 -6.09
N ASN A 3 -2.88 -10.20 -7.16
CA ASN A 3 -2.59 -11.52 -7.76
C ASN A 3 -1.79 -12.43 -6.81
N ASP A 4 -0.86 -11.86 -6.04
CA ASP A 4 -0.13 -12.62 -5.00
C ASP A 4 -1.08 -13.06 -3.87
N GLY A 5 -2.03 -12.19 -3.49
CA GLY A 5 -3.08 -12.52 -2.53
C GLY A 5 -3.96 -13.68 -3.01
N ASP A 6 -4.43 -13.64 -4.26
CA ASP A 6 -5.24 -14.72 -4.84
C ASP A 6 -4.49 -16.04 -4.97
N LEU A 7 -3.19 -16.00 -5.21
CA LEU A 7 -2.33 -17.18 -5.25
C LEU A 7 -1.93 -17.71 -3.87
N GLY A 8 -2.35 -17.03 -2.78
CA GLY A 8 -1.97 -17.40 -1.42
C GLY A 8 -0.48 -17.25 -1.14
N THR A 9 0.19 -16.31 -1.81
CA THR A 9 1.62 -16.05 -1.57
C THR A 9 1.86 -15.73 -0.09
N VAL A 10 2.84 -16.37 0.52
CA VAL A 10 3.24 -16.09 1.90
C VAL A 10 3.74 -14.65 2.02
N GLY A 11 3.30 -13.93 3.05
CA GLY A 11 3.64 -12.51 3.24
C GLY A 11 5.14 -12.25 3.24
N GLN A 12 5.94 -13.11 3.86
CA GLN A 12 7.41 -12.99 3.86
C GLN A 12 8.01 -13.14 2.46
N ASP A 13 7.47 -14.03 1.62
CA ASP A 13 7.95 -14.20 0.24
C ASP A 13 7.60 -12.98 -0.60
N TYR A 14 6.39 -12.43 -0.42
CA TYR A 14 5.99 -11.19 -1.05
C TYR A 14 6.87 -10.01 -0.62
N TYR A 15 7.11 -9.85 0.68
CA TYR A 15 8.02 -8.84 1.24
C TYR A 15 9.40 -8.92 0.58
N ASN A 16 10.00 -10.10 0.54
CA ASN A 16 11.34 -10.31 -0.03
C ASN A 16 11.40 -9.94 -1.53
N LYS A 17 10.37 -10.31 -2.29
CA LYS A 17 10.27 -9.96 -3.71
C LYS A 17 10.11 -8.46 -3.91
N LEU A 18 9.21 -7.81 -3.16
CA LEU A 18 8.97 -6.38 -3.24
C LEU A 18 10.23 -5.59 -2.85
N LYS A 19 10.91 -6.01 -1.77
CA LYS A 19 12.19 -5.43 -1.35
C LYS A 19 13.24 -5.54 -2.45
N SER A 20 13.37 -6.70 -3.07
CA SER A 20 14.31 -6.91 -4.17
C SER A 20 14.04 -5.99 -5.38
N ILE A 21 12.77 -5.72 -5.68
CA ILE A 21 12.38 -4.76 -6.73
C ILE A 21 12.81 -3.35 -6.34
N VAL A 22 12.52 -2.92 -5.11
CA VAL A 22 12.93 -1.59 -4.61
C VAL A 22 14.44 -1.43 -4.63
N ASP A 23 15.18 -2.39 -4.08
CA ASP A 23 16.64 -2.38 -4.08
C ASP A 23 17.19 -2.26 -5.52
N SER A 24 16.61 -3.03 -6.45
CA SER A 24 17.01 -2.97 -7.86
C SER A 24 16.72 -1.61 -8.51
N LEU A 25 15.61 -0.97 -8.18
CA LEU A 25 15.29 0.38 -8.67
C LEU A 25 16.28 1.42 -8.15
N VAL A 26 16.63 1.33 -6.87
CA VAL A 26 17.63 2.21 -6.24
C VAL A 26 19.00 1.99 -6.88
N ASP A 27 19.47 0.75 -6.92
CA ASP A 27 20.85 0.42 -7.33
C ASP A 27 21.08 0.62 -8.82
N LYS A 28 20.12 0.25 -9.68
CA LYS A 28 20.29 0.26 -11.13
C LYS A 28 19.81 1.55 -11.79
N HIS A 29 18.85 2.23 -11.19
CA HIS A 29 18.20 3.39 -11.80
C HIS A 29 18.34 4.67 -10.98
N GLY A 30 19.01 4.62 -9.82
CA GLY A 30 19.25 5.78 -8.97
C GLY A 30 17.96 6.41 -8.41
N ILE A 31 16.91 5.61 -8.24
CA ILE A 31 15.66 6.08 -7.61
C ILE A 31 15.95 6.39 -6.14
N SER A 32 15.62 7.60 -5.69
CA SER A 32 15.87 8.03 -4.31
C SER A 32 14.80 7.53 -3.33
N GLN A 33 13.56 7.35 -3.79
CA GLN A 33 12.44 6.94 -2.96
C GLN A 33 11.36 6.23 -3.76
N CYS A 34 10.74 5.20 -3.16
CA CYS A 34 9.58 4.51 -3.67
C CYS A 34 8.37 4.84 -2.79
N PHE A 35 7.29 5.32 -3.39
CA PHE A 35 6.05 5.60 -2.68
C PHE A 35 5.08 4.42 -2.82
N VAL A 36 4.64 3.87 -1.69
CA VAL A 36 3.79 2.68 -1.64
C VAL A 36 2.38 3.05 -1.25
N VAL A 37 1.42 2.64 -2.06
CA VAL A 37 -0.01 2.60 -1.71
C VAL A 37 -0.32 1.14 -1.40
N SER A 38 -0.80 0.85 -0.18
CA SER A 38 -1.19 -0.53 0.14
C SER A 38 -2.46 -0.90 -0.63
N ILE A 39 -2.54 -2.17 -1.04
CA ILE A 39 -3.78 -2.71 -1.60
C ILE A 39 -4.86 -2.82 -0.51
N GLY A 40 -6.11 -3.01 -0.93
CA GLY A 40 -7.21 -3.40 -0.05
C GLY A 40 -7.64 -4.84 -0.34
N ASN A 41 -8.56 -5.35 0.46
CA ASN A 41 -9.14 -6.67 0.24
C ASN A 41 -10.14 -6.68 -0.93
N LYS A 42 -10.35 -7.82 -1.54
CA LYS A 42 -11.36 -8.00 -2.59
C LYS A 42 -12.78 -8.03 -2.00
N ASN A 43 -13.77 -7.75 -2.82
CA ASN A 43 -15.18 -7.70 -2.44
C ASN A 43 -15.81 -9.10 -2.41
N THR A 44 -15.46 -9.88 -1.37
CA THR A 44 -16.01 -11.20 -1.06
C THR A 44 -16.38 -11.28 0.40
N ASP A 45 -17.00 -12.35 0.84
CA ASP A 45 -17.33 -12.55 2.26
C ASP A 45 -16.10 -12.80 3.15
N GLU A 46 -14.95 -13.06 2.56
CA GLU A 46 -13.67 -13.22 3.25
C GLU A 46 -12.95 -11.87 3.33
N ASP A 47 -12.93 -11.28 4.53
CA ASP A 47 -12.42 -9.91 4.73
C ASP A 47 -10.89 -9.81 4.84
N THR A 48 -10.20 -10.93 5.03
CA THR A 48 -8.76 -10.94 5.38
C THR A 48 -7.87 -11.61 4.34
N ILE A 49 -8.41 -11.88 3.14
CA ILE A 49 -7.72 -12.73 2.16
C ILE A 49 -6.39 -12.15 1.68
N TYR A 50 -6.25 -10.83 1.68
CA TYR A 50 -5.02 -10.13 1.27
C TYR A 50 -4.22 -9.54 2.44
N ASP A 51 -4.62 -9.81 3.68
CA ASP A 51 -4.01 -9.19 4.85
C ASP A 51 -2.50 -9.41 4.94
N ASN A 52 -2.03 -10.62 4.65
CA ASN A 52 -0.61 -10.94 4.65
C ASN A 52 0.21 -10.13 3.61
N ILE A 53 -0.42 -9.76 2.49
CA ILE A 53 0.20 -8.91 1.45
C ILE A 53 0.19 -7.46 1.88
N ILE A 54 -0.93 -6.98 2.44
CA ILE A 54 -1.06 -5.62 2.98
C ILE A 54 -0.02 -5.41 4.09
N ASP A 55 0.07 -6.34 5.03
CA ASP A 55 1.04 -6.29 6.14
C ASP A 55 2.49 -6.29 5.63
N ALA A 56 2.79 -7.07 4.61
CA ALA A 56 4.13 -7.09 4.00
C ALA A 56 4.48 -5.75 3.31
N GLN A 57 3.51 -5.09 2.65
CA GLN A 57 3.71 -3.75 2.06
C GLN A 57 3.98 -2.71 3.14
N ILE A 58 3.23 -2.76 4.23
CA ILE A 58 3.39 -1.85 5.38
C ILE A 58 4.74 -2.09 6.06
N ALA A 59 5.07 -3.36 6.35
CA ALA A 59 6.34 -3.73 6.99
C ALA A 59 7.55 -3.27 6.18
N LEU A 60 7.51 -3.40 4.84
CA LEU A 60 8.61 -2.91 4.01
C LEU A 60 8.81 -1.40 4.15
N CYS A 61 7.74 -0.62 4.26
CA CYS A 61 7.85 0.82 4.47
C CYS A 61 8.36 1.20 5.86
N GLN A 62 8.16 0.32 6.87
CA GLN A 62 8.75 0.51 8.20
C GLN A 62 10.24 0.17 8.24
N ASP A 63 10.64 -0.87 7.52
CA ASP A 63 11.98 -1.44 7.59
C ASP A 63 12.98 -0.76 6.64
N SER A 64 12.49 -0.05 5.62
CA SER A 64 13.32 0.50 4.54
C SER A 64 13.21 2.02 4.44
N ASP A 65 14.34 2.70 4.55
CA ASP A 65 14.46 4.14 4.30
C ASP A 65 14.26 4.52 2.82
N LYS A 66 14.09 3.54 1.94
CA LYS A 66 13.82 3.72 0.49
C LYS A 66 12.35 3.59 0.13
N CYS A 67 11.49 3.28 1.12
CA CYS A 67 10.06 3.16 0.91
C CYS A 67 9.30 4.09 1.86
N THR A 68 8.33 4.81 1.32
CA THR A 68 7.40 5.63 2.11
C THR A 68 5.99 5.16 1.84
N LEU A 69 5.26 4.79 2.90
CA LEU A 69 3.83 4.50 2.80
C LEU A 69 3.07 5.82 2.59
N VAL A 70 2.25 5.91 1.55
CA VAL A 70 1.53 7.14 1.21
C VAL A 70 0.02 7.04 1.29
N SER A 71 -0.55 5.83 1.31
CA SER A 71 -1.97 5.60 1.60
C SER A 71 -2.25 4.15 1.95
N THR A 72 -3.22 3.92 2.83
CA THR A 72 -3.83 2.61 3.12
C THR A 72 -5.34 2.62 2.88
N GLN A 73 -5.88 3.65 2.21
CA GLN A 73 -7.34 3.85 2.09
C GLN A 73 -8.05 2.75 1.30
N PHE A 74 -7.37 2.01 0.43
CA PHE A 74 -8.01 0.90 -0.26
C PHE A 74 -8.58 -0.14 0.71
N ALA A 75 -8.02 -0.27 1.91
CA ALA A 75 -8.53 -1.17 2.94
C ALA A 75 -10.00 -0.88 3.36
N THR A 76 -10.50 0.35 3.14
CA THR A 76 -11.88 0.73 3.53
C THR A 76 -12.88 0.77 2.37
N MET A 77 -12.44 0.54 1.15
CA MET A 77 -13.29 0.80 -0.02
C MET A 77 -14.42 -0.20 -0.16
N LYS A 78 -14.23 -1.45 0.32
CA LYS A 78 -15.28 -2.47 0.35
C LYS A 78 -16.42 -2.03 1.29
N GLU A 79 -16.13 -1.68 2.55
CA GLU A 79 -17.13 -1.27 3.55
C GLU A 79 -17.85 0.03 3.14
N ARG A 80 -17.18 0.87 2.35
CA ARG A 80 -17.76 2.11 1.82
C ARG A 80 -18.61 1.89 0.57
N GLY A 81 -18.75 0.64 0.10
CA GLY A 81 -19.50 0.32 -1.11
C GLY A 81 -18.87 0.87 -2.39
N MET A 82 -17.55 1.05 -2.39
CA MET A 82 -16.80 1.66 -3.51
C MET A 82 -16.11 0.62 -4.39
N MET A 83 -16.63 -0.61 -4.42
CA MET A 83 -16.18 -1.64 -5.36
C MET A 83 -17.10 -1.68 -6.58
N TYR A 84 -16.50 -1.73 -7.78
CA TYR A 84 -17.22 -1.93 -9.02
C TYR A 84 -17.57 -3.40 -9.24
N ASP A 85 -16.65 -4.29 -8.91
CA ASP A 85 -16.81 -5.74 -8.95
C ASP A 85 -16.03 -6.41 -7.80
N VAL A 86 -15.65 -7.67 -7.94
CA VAL A 86 -14.89 -8.41 -6.91
C VAL A 86 -13.50 -7.81 -6.68
N TYR A 87 -12.89 -7.26 -7.71
CA TYR A 87 -11.48 -6.83 -7.68
C TYR A 87 -11.27 -5.34 -7.87
N HIS A 88 -12.16 -4.68 -8.64
CA HIS A 88 -11.96 -3.32 -9.09
C HIS A 88 -12.78 -2.33 -8.27
N TYR A 89 -12.19 -1.18 -8.03
CA TYR A 89 -12.84 -0.07 -7.35
C TYR A 89 -13.57 0.83 -8.37
N VAL A 90 -14.57 1.56 -7.91
CA VAL A 90 -15.18 2.64 -8.70
C VAL A 90 -14.18 3.78 -8.88
N GLN A 91 -14.35 4.61 -9.92
CA GLN A 91 -13.43 5.72 -10.21
C GLN A 91 -13.24 6.68 -9.04
N GLU A 92 -14.30 6.91 -8.26
CA GLU A 92 -14.22 7.79 -7.08
C GLU A 92 -13.24 7.27 -6.02
N ALA A 93 -13.18 5.96 -5.78
CA ALA A 93 -12.22 5.35 -4.86
C ALA A 93 -10.78 5.61 -5.31
N TYR A 94 -10.48 5.39 -6.60
CA TYR A 94 -9.15 5.70 -7.14
C TYR A 94 -8.80 7.19 -7.00
N ASN A 95 -9.76 8.08 -7.18
CA ASN A 95 -9.54 9.53 -7.02
C ASN A 95 -9.23 9.90 -5.57
N ILE A 96 -9.94 9.31 -4.61
CA ILE A 96 -9.71 9.53 -3.17
C ILE A 96 -8.31 9.06 -2.77
N VAL A 97 -7.97 7.81 -3.11
CA VAL A 97 -6.66 7.22 -2.79
C VAL A 97 -5.54 7.98 -3.50
N GLY A 98 -5.70 8.28 -4.78
CA GLY A 98 -4.71 9.02 -5.57
C GLY A 98 -4.47 10.43 -5.03
N LYS A 99 -5.51 11.11 -4.54
CA LYS A 99 -5.37 12.44 -3.91
C LYS A 99 -4.56 12.36 -2.63
N GLU A 100 -4.87 11.43 -1.72
CA GLU A 100 -4.10 11.26 -0.48
C GLU A 100 -2.65 10.89 -0.78
N ALA A 101 -2.45 9.87 -1.62
CA ALA A 101 -1.12 9.40 -1.97
C ALA A 101 -0.27 10.51 -2.62
N GLY A 102 -0.86 11.29 -3.53
CA GLY A 102 -0.19 12.43 -4.18
C GLY A 102 0.18 13.54 -3.19
N GLN A 103 -0.71 13.86 -2.24
CA GLN A 103 -0.42 14.85 -1.20
C GLN A 103 0.71 14.39 -0.27
N ASN A 104 0.70 13.13 0.15
CA ASN A 104 1.70 12.56 1.03
C ASN A 104 3.06 12.40 0.34
N ALA A 105 3.10 11.93 -0.90
CA ALA A 105 4.32 11.90 -1.70
C ALA A 105 4.88 13.31 -1.93
N GLY A 106 4.03 14.28 -2.26
CA GLY A 106 4.42 15.68 -2.41
C GLY A 106 4.96 16.29 -1.12
N CYS A 107 4.40 15.95 0.04
CA CYS A 107 4.91 16.35 1.34
C CYS A 107 6.34 15.82 1.56
N TRP A 108 6.54 14.52 1.31
CA TRP A 108 7.86 13.92 1.43
C TRP A 108 8.89 14.57 0.48
N VAL A 109 8.55 14.73 -0.79
CA VAL A 109 9.43 15.35 -1.79
C VAL A 109 9.86 16.78 -1.37
N ASN A 110 8.95 17.54 -0.79
CA ASN A 110 9.22 18.93 -0.40
C ASN A 110 9.94 19.07 0.95
N THR A 111 9.77 18.11 1.84
CA THR A 111 10.24 18.26 3.24
C THR A 111 11.26 17.21 3.66
N GLY A 112 11.37 16.11 2.94
CA GLY A 112 12.16 14.92 3.33
C GLY A 112 11.62 14.20 4.57
N LYS A 113 10.37 14.49 4.97
CA LYS A 113 9.77 13.90 6.18
C LYS A 113 8.70 12.89 5.81
N GLU A 114 8.67 11.78 6.56
CA GLU A 114 7.63 10.78 6.44
C GLU A 114 6.25 11.38 6.74
N PRO A 115 5.25 11.15 5.87
CA PRO A 115 3.90 11.59 6.13
C PRO A 115 3.29 10.78 7.28
N LYS A 116 2.36 11.41 8.00
CA LYS A 116 1.56 10.70 9.00
C LYS A 116 0.39 10.03 8.29
N ILE A 117 0.43 8.70 8.22
CA ILE A 117 -0.57 7.90 7.53
C ILE A 117 -1.54 7.29 8.55
N TRP A 118 -2.84 7.41 8.27
CA TRP A 118 -3.86 6.66 8.98
C TRP A 118 -3.86 5.22 8.47
N ASN A 119 -3.68 4.26 9.37
CA ASN A 119 -3.81 2.84 9.04
C ASN A 119 -5.30 2.48 9.06
N TYR A 120 -5.91 2.46 7.90
CA TYR A 120 -7.34 2.19 7.76
C TYR A 120 -7.72 0.74 8.10
N LYS A 121 -6.79 -0.21 7.97
CA LYS A 121 -7.00 -1.59 8.38
C LYS A 121 -7.11 -1.70 9.90
N GLU A 122 -6.21 -1.06 10.62
CA GLU A 122 -6.12 -1.13 12.09
C GLU A 122 -6.94 -0.04 12.80
N GLY A 123 -7.46 0.94 12.08
CA GLY A 123 -8.21 2.04 12.65
C GLY A 123 -7.39 2.94 13.59
N CYS A 124 -6.11 3.08 13.35
CA CYS A 124 -5.20 3.87 14.17
C CYS A 124 -4.21 4.68 13.32
N MET A 125 -3.51 5.63 13.95
CA MET A 125 -2.42 6.35 13.28
C MET A 125 -1.25 5.40 13.08
N TYR A 126 -0.80 5.29 11.84
CA TYR A 126 0.40 4.57 11.51
C TYR A 126 1.62 5.35 11.95
N LEU A 127 2.41 4.77 12.84
CA LEU A 127 3.70 5.32 13.24
C LEU A 127 4.79 4.54 12.49
N PRO A 128 5.61 5.21 11.67
CA PRO A 128 6.75 4.57 11.05
C PRO A 128 7.76 4.07 12.08
#